data_d6aaad486ed5057d6064147434d9a79c
#
_entry.id   d6aaad486ed5057d6064147434d9a79c
#
_cell.length_a   1.000
_cell.length_b   1.000
_cell.length_c   1.000
_cell.angle_alpha   90.00
_cell.angle_beta   90.00
_cell.angle_gamma   90.00
#
_symmetry.space_group_name_H-M   'P 1'
#
loop_
_entity.id
_entity.type
_entity.pdbx_description
1 polymer ?
#
loop_
_entity_poly.entity_id
_entity_poly.type
_entity_poly.pdbx_seq_one_letter_code
_entity_poly.pdbx_strand_id
1 'polypeptide(L)'
;MIESTHSSPERAEVRAVRESGRTSVLVIGAGINGISTFRDLALQGVDVLLVERGDFASGASAASSHMIHGGIRYLENGEFRLVRESVEERNGLLKIAPHYVKPLETTIPIYSTFSGILSAPLRFLTHKSGKPQERGAFLIKVGLTIYDTFSRDGGMVPRHRFLGRKRSLAELPSLDPNIKYTACLLYTSDAADE
;
A
#
# COMPACT_ATOMS: atom_id res chain seq x y z
N MET A 1 -34.80 27.19 13.68
CA MET A 1 -35.49 25.92 13.90
C MET A 1 -35.75 25.34 12.50
N ILE A 2 -34.82 24.52 12.00
CA ILE A 2 -34.97 23.83 10.70
C ILE A 2 -34.97 22.35 11.05
N GLU A 3 -36.17 21.79 11.18
CA GLU A 3 -36.37 20.35 11.22
C GLU A 3 -36.14 19.80 9.82
N SER A 4 -34.97 19.21 9.57
CA SER A 4 -34.76 18.39 8.40
C SER A 4 -35.14 16.95 8.70
N THR A 5 -36.41 16.65 8.65
CA THR A 5 -36.96 15.28 8.64
C THR A 5 -36.87 14.70 7.23
N HIS A 6 -35.68 14.46 6.72
CA HIS A 6 -35.46 13.47 5.66
C HIS A 6 -34.96 12.18 6.31
N SER A 7 -35.85 11.45 6.94
CA SER A 7 -35.59 10.05 7.25
C SER A 7 -35.67 9.28 5.95
N SER A 8 -34.52 8.98 5.36
CA SER A 8 -34.46 7.95 4.30
C SER A 8 -35.14 6.69 4.82
N PRO A 9 -35.97 6.01 4.01
CA PRO A 9 -36.64 4.79 4.45
C PRO A 9 -35.60 3.80 4.97
N GLU A 10 -35.82 3.30 6.18
CA GLU A 10 -34.92 2.31 6.78
C GLU A 10 -34.81 1.09 5.87
N ARG A 11 -33.58 0.66 5.59
CA ARG A 11 -33.32 -0.53 4.79
C ARG A 11 -33.96 -1.78 5.43
N ALA A 12 -34.50 -2.68 4.59
CA ALA A 12 -35.18 -3.89 5.05
C ALA A 12 -34.30 -4.76 5.96
N GLU A 13 -33.01 -4.84 5.63
CA GLU A 13 -32.01 -5.60 6.40
C GLU A 13 -31.81 -5.01 7.80
N VAL A 14 -31.75 -3.69 7.92
CA VAL A 14 -31.64 -3.01 9.24
C VAL A 14 -32.87 -3.26 10.08
N ARG A 15 -34.05 -3.22 9.48
CA ARG A 15 -35.30 -3.54 10.14
C ARG A 15 -35.34 -5.00 10.64
N ALA A 16 -34.94 -5.94 9.79
CA ALA A 16 -34.85 -7.35 10.15
C ALA A 16 -33.94 -7.60 11.35
N VAL A 17 -32.74 -6.96 11.38
CA VAL A 17 -31.82 -7.05 12.51
C VAL A 17 -32.42 -6.44 13.79
N ARG A 18 -33.12 -5.32 13.67
CA ARG A 18 -33.80 -4.67 14.82
C ARG A 18 -34.91 -5.56 15.37
N GLU A 19 -35.68 -6.20 14.52
CA GLU A 19 -36.79 -7.09 14.94
C GLU A 19 -36.26 -8.42 15.50
N SER A 20 -35.23 -9.01 14.89
CA SER A 20 -34.65 -10.26 15.38
C SER A 20 -33.77 -10.09 16.62
N GLY A 21 -33.13 -8.94 16.78
CA GLY A 21 -32.17 -8.64 17.84
C GLY A 21 -30.93 -9.56 17.81
N ARG A 22 -30.66 -10.24 16.69
CA ARG A 22 -29.58 -11.24 16.55
C ARG A 22 -28.85 -11.07 15.22
N THR A 23 -27.56 -11.30 15.26
CA THR A 23 -26.68 -11.50 14.10
C THR A 23 -25.63 -12.54 14.45
N SER A 24 -25.15 -13.29 13.48
CA SER A 24 -24.12 -14.31 13.71
C SER A 24 -22.77 -13.68 13.99
N VAL A 25 -22.43 -12.57 13.31
CA VAL A 25 -21.18 -11.84 13.48
C VAL A 25 -21.45 -10.33 13.53
N LEU A 26 -20.93 -9.66 14.54
CA LEU A 26 -20.94 -8.21 14.65
C LEU A 26 -19.54 -7.66 14.42
N VAL A 27 -19.36 -6.87 13.36
CA VAL A 27 -18.12 -6.14 13.07
C VAL A 27 -18.28 -4.70 13.60
N ILE A 28 -17.40 -4.29 14.50
CA ILE A 28 -17.41 -2.95 15.09
C ILE A 28 -16.29 -2.12 14.48
N GLY A 29 -16.65 -1.08 13.74
CA GLY A 29 -15.76 -0.17 13.05
C GLY A 29 -15.69 -0.41 11.55
N ALA A 30 -15.89 0.64 10.75
CA ALA A 30 -15.87 0.64 9.28
C ALA A 30 -14.59 1.27 8.71
N GLY A 31 -13.46 1.03 9.33
CA GLY A 31 -12.14 1.21 8.71
C GLY A 31 -11.85 0.11 7.69
N ILE A 32 -10.72 0.17 7.00
CA ILE A 32 -10.38 -0.78 5.94
C ILE A 32 -10.47 -2.25 6.38
N ASN A 33 -10.00 -2.59 7.57
CA ASN A 33 -10.06 -3.96 8.09
C ASN A 33 -11.49 -4.41 8.38
N GLY A 34 -12.31 -3.55 8.99
CA GLY A 34 -13.70 -3.88 9.30
C GLY A 34 -14.54 -4.06 8.04
N ILE A 35 -14.38 -3.17 7.06
CA ILE A 35 -15.06 -3.27 5.76
C ILE A 35 -14.66 -4.54 5.02
N SER A 36 -13.35 -4.87 4.98
CA SER A 36 -12.85 -6.07 4.32
C SER A 36 -13.38 -7.34 4.98
N THR A 37 -13.34 -7.42 6.31
CA THR A 37 -13.89 -8.54 7.08
C THR A 37 -15.39 -8.69 6.86
N PHE A 38 -16.15 -7.60 6.91
CA PHE A 38 -17.57 -7.60 6.63
C PHE A 38 -17.89 -8.13 5.22
N ARG A 39 -17.17 -7.60 4.21
CA ARG A 39 -17.32 -8.01 2.81
C ARG A 39 -17.06 -9.51 2.64
N ASP A 40 -15.97 -10.00 3.19
CA ASP A 40 -15.57 -11.40 3.00
C ASP A 40 -16.55 -12.37 3.67
N LEU A 41 -17.03 -12.03 4.87
CA LEU A 41 -18.08 -12.81 5.55
C LEU A 41 -19.40 -12.78 4.78
N ALA A 42 -19.81 -11.61 4.31
CA ALA A 42 -21.04 -11.47 3.52
C ALA A 42 -21.00 -12.25 2.21
N LEU A 43 -19.86 -12.25 1.51
CA LEU A 43 -19.66 -13.03 0.28
C LEU A 43 -19.72 -14.55 0.51
N GLN A 44 -19.41 -15.00 1.72
CA GLN A 44 -19.54 -16.41 2.13
C GLN A 44 -20.94 -16.74 2.65
N GLY A 45 -21.88 -15.80 2.60
CA GLY A 45 -23.27 -16.01 3.06
C GLY A 45 -23.41 -16.01 4.58
N VAL A 46 -22.42 -15.51 5.31
CA VAL A 46 -22.52 -15.35 6.77
C VAL A 46 -23.42 -14.18 7.10
N ASP A 47 -24.36 -14.37 8.05
CA ASP A 47 -25.18 -13.31 8.62
C ASP A 47 -24.26 -12.38 9.44
N VAL A 48 -23.90 -11.22 8.89
CA VAL A 48 -22.97 -10.25 9.46
C VAL A 48 -23.55 -8.85 9.48
N LEU A 49 -23.35 -8.16 10.59
CA LEU A 49 -23.71 -6.77 10.79
C LEU A 49 -22.42 -5.95 11.00
N LEU A 50 -22.31 -4.82 10.29
CA LEU A 50 -21.26 -3.85 10.54
C LEU A 50 -21.86 -2.59 11.14
N VAL A 51 -21.26 -2.12 12.24
CA VAL A 51 -21.64 -0.87 12.90
C VAL A 51 -20.44 0.09 12.95
N GLU A 52 -20.71 1.36 12.66
CA GLU A 52 -19.71 2.43 12.68
C GLU A 52 -20.29 3.63 13.45
N ARG A 53 -19.44 4.26 14.25
CA ARG A 53 -19.79 5.44 15.04
C ARG A 53 -19.91 6.72 14.21
N GLY A 54 -19.09 6.84 13.16
CA GLY A 54 -19.00 8.00 12.28
C GLY A 54 -19.31 7.62 10.84
N ASP A 55 -18.36 7.86 9.94
CA ASP A 55 -18.47 7.52 8.54
C ASP A 55 -17.46 6.43 8.14
N PHE A 56 -17.66 5.81 7.00
CA PHE A 56 -16.73 4.80 6.46
C PHE A 56 -15.32 5.38 6.32
N ALA A 57 -14.33 4.60 6.71
CA ALA A 57 -12.91 4.94 6.63
C ALA A 57 -12.51 6.28 7.27
N SER A 58 -13.35 6.88 8.13
CA SER A 58 -13.16 8.22 8.73
C SER A 58 -12.01 8.33 9.74
N GLY A 59 -11.46 7.21 10.20
CA GLY A 59 -10.37 7.16 11.18
C GLY A 59 -8.99 7.06 10.55
N ALA A 60 -8.17 6.13 11.04
CA ALA A 60 -6.81 5.87 10.56
C ALA A 60 -6.74 5.54 9.06
N SER A 61 -7.80 4.96 8.49
CA SER A 61 -7.88 4.65 7.06
C SER A 61 -7.91 5.90 6.18
N ALA A 62 -8.53 6.99 6.63
CA ALA A 62 -8.51 8.27 5.93
C ALA A 62 -7.22 9.06 6.17
N ALA A 63 -6.54 8.83 7.30
CA ALA A 63 -5.31 9.53 7.67
C ALA A 63 -4.03 8.81 7.17
N SER A 64 -4.13 8.08 6.08
CA SER A 64 -2.99 7.43 5.44
C SER A 64 -2.28 8.35 4.44
N SER A 65 -1.11 7.95 3.95
CA SER A 65 -0.42 8.67 2.86
C SER A 65 -1.06 8.41 1.49
N HIS A 66 -2.14 7.67 1.41
CA HIS A 66 -2.82 7.25 0.18
C HIS A 66 -1.91 6.53 -0.83
N MET A 67 -0.73 6.13 -0.40
CA MET A 67 0.21 5.37 -1.22
C MET A 67 0.06 3.87 -0.96
N ILE A 68 -0.38 3.17 -1.96
CA ILE A 68 -0.50 1.71 -1.94
C ILE A 68 0.80 1.13 -2.49
N HIS A 69 1.62 0.54 -1.64
CA HIS A 69 2.94 0.04 -2.02
C HIS A 69 3.14 -1.43 -1.59
N GLY A 70 3.98 -2.15 -2.32
CA GLY A 70 4.33 -3.55 -2.01
C GLY A 70 5.40 -3.71 -0.93
N GLY A 71 5.65 -2.69 -0.09
CA GLY A 71 6.51 -2.84 1.08
C GLY A 71 7.98 -3.16 0.79
N ILE A 72 8.59 -2.62 -0.26
CA ILE A 72 9.98 -2.90 -0.66
C ILE A 72 11.00 -2.78 0.49
N ARG A 73 10.72 -1.91 1.49
CA ARG A 73 11.58 -1.73 2.66
C ARG A 73 11.68 -2.99 3.52
N TYR A 74 10.66 -3.84 3.49
CA TYR A 74 10.64 -5.09 4.27
C TYR A 74 11.53 -6.18 3.67
N LEU A 75 11.93 -6.07 2.39
CA LEU A 75 12.92 -6.98 1.80
C LEU A 75 14.25 -6.97 2.55
N GLU A 76 14.61 -5.82 3.12
CA GLU A 76 15.85 -5.68 3.87
C GLU A 76 15.85 -6.42 5.21
N ASN A 77 14.66 -6.63 5.76
CA ASN A 77 14.47 -7.40 6.98
C ASN A 77 14.24 -8.90 6.70
N GLY A 78 14.27 -9.31 5.41
CA GLY A 78 14.00 -10.70 5.03
C GLY A 78 12.52 -11.08 5.01
N GLU A 79 11.61 -10.10 5.10
CA GLU A 79 10.15 -10.31 5.13
C GLU A 79 9.57 -10.55 3.73
N PHE A 80 10.13 -11.53 3.01
CA PHE A 80 9.75 -11.83 1.61
C PHE A 80 8.28 -12.18 1.45
N ARG A 81 7.73 -12.92 2.42
CA ARG A 81 6.31 -13.31 2.40
C ARG A 81 5.42 -12.07 2.46
N LEU A 82 5.69 -11.15 3.40
CA LEU A 82 4.93 -9.92 3.55
C LEU A 82 4.98 -9.06 2.28
N VAL A 83 6.16 -8.96 1.66
CA VAL A 83 6.31 -8.20 0.41
C VAL A 83 5.52 -8.83 -0.72
N ARG A 84 5.58 -10.16 -0.87
CA ARG A 84 4.82 -10.88 -1.88
C ARG A 84 3.30 -10.66 -1.71
N GLU A 85 2.78 -10.89 -0.52
CA GLU A 85 1.36 -10.68 -0.19
C GLU A 85 0.93 -9.22 -0.48
N SER A 86 1.74 -8.23 -0.06
CA SER A 86 1.46 -6.82 -0.32
C SER A 86 1.44 -6.45 -1.81
N VAL A 87 2.31 -7.07 -2.61
CA VAL A 87 2.36 -6.87 -4.07
C VAL A 87 1.16 -7.53 -4.75
N GLU A 88 0.77 -8.72 -4.32
CA GLU A 88 -0.41 -9.44 -4.83
C GLU A 88 -1.68 -8.62 -4.57
N GLU A 89 -1.86 -8.10 -3.36
CA GLU A 89 -3.00 -7.25 -2.98
C GLU A 89 -3.03 -5.94 -3.78
N ARG A 90 -1.89 -5.25 -3.91
CA ARG A 90 -1.78 -4.05 -4.74
C ARG A 90 -2.18 -4.33 -6.20
N ASN A 91 -1.68 -5.41 -6.77
CA ASN A 91 -2.02 -5.80 -8.15
C ASN A 91 -3.50 -6.17 -8.28
N GLY A 92 -4.09 -6.76 -7.24
CA GLY A 92 -5.53 -6.99 -7.14
C GLY A 92 -6.32 -5.69 -7.21
N LEU A 93 -5.93 -4.69 -6.42
CA LEU A 93 -6.58 -3.36 -6.41
C LEU A 93 -6.48 -2.66 -7.77
N LEU A 94 -5.35 -2.72 -8.47
CA LEU A 94 -5.21 -2.18 -9.83
C LEU A 94 -6.19 -2.83 -10.82
N LYS A 95 -6.57 -4.09 -10.62
CA LYS A 95 -7.52 -4.80 -11.49
C LYS A 95 -8.97 -4.45 -11.16
N ILE A 96 -9.32 -4.41 -9.87
CA ILE A 96 -10.72 -4.24 -9.44
C ILE A 96 -11.15 -2.78 -9.33
N ALA A 97 -10.20 -1.86 -9.14
CA ALA A 97 -10.46 -0.44 -8.95
C ALA A 97 -9.51 0.48 -9.75
N PRO A 98 -9.33 0.27 -11.09
CA PRO A 98 -8.36 1.02 -11.88
C PRO A 98 -8.69 2.52 -12.01
N HIS A 99 -9.92 2.91 -11.70
CA HIS A 99 -10.37 4.29 -11.70
C HIS A 99 -10.00 5.04 -10.41
N TYR A 100 -9.74 4.32 -9.32
CA TYR A 100 -9.27 4.90 -8.05
C TYR A 100 -7.77 4.68 -7.83
N VAL A 101 -7.24 3.53 -8.23
CA VAL A 101 -5.86 3.12 -7.96
C VAL A 101 -5.03 3.31 -9.23
N LYS A 102 -4.15 4.30 -9.23
CA LYS A 102 -3.30 4.64 -10.38
C LYS A 102 -1.82 4.41 -10.08
N PRO A 103 -1.00 4.03 -11.09
CA PRO A 103 0.44 3.96 -10.92
C PRO A 103 1.05 5.33 -10.63
N LEU A 104 1.85 5.42 -9.55
CA LEU A 104 2.59 6.63 -9.16
C LEU A 104 4.09 6.39 -9.36
N GLU A 105 4.72 7.17 -10.23
CA GLU A 105 6.17 7.10 -10.42
C GLU A 105 6.90 7.69 -9.23
N THR A 106 7.70 6.86 -8.56
CA THR A 106 8.48 7.26 -7.39
C THR A 106 9.96 7.13 -7.70
N THR A 107 10.71 8.20 -7.49
CA THR A 107 12.14 8.26 -7.73
C THR A 107 12.92 8.28 -6.42
N ILE A 108 13.84 7.32 -6.26
CA ILE A 108 14.73 7.22 -5.11
C ILE A 108 16.11 7.77 -5.51
N PRO A 109 16.56 8.91 -4.95
CA PRO A 109 17.90 9.41 -5.16
C PRO A 109 18.92 8.55 -4.43
N ILE A 110 20.07 8.28 -5.06
CA ILE A 110 21.12 7.41 -4.54
C ILE A 110 22.46 8.13 -4.62
N TYR A 111 23.09 8.34 -3.46
CA TYR A 111 24.35 9.11 -3.33
C TYR A 111 25.60 8.22 -3.26
N SER A 112 25.46 6.94 -2.96
CA SER A 112 26.57 6.00 -2.80
C SER A 112 26.43 4.78 -3.68
N THR A 113 27.56 4.20 -4.13
CA THR A 113 27.55 2.97 -4.95
C THR A 113 27.50 1.72 -4.08
N PHE A 114 28.33 1.65 -3.03
CA PHE A 114 28.58 0.41 -2.26
C PHE A 114 28.23 0.51 -0.78
N SER A 115 27.60 1.61 -0.34
CA SER A 115 27.23 1.79 1.05
C SER A 115 26.30 0.66 1.55
N GLY A 116 26.55 0.14 2.73
CA GLY A 116 25.70 -0.86 3.37
C GLY A 116 25.93 -2.32 2.97
N ILE A 117 26.79 -2.62 2.00
CA ILE A 117 26.98 -4.02 1.53
C ILE A 117 27.51 -4.94 2.64
N LEU A 118 28.43 -4.48 3.47
CA LEU A 118 28.98 -5.30 4.55
C LEU A 118 28.02 -5.45 5.74
N SER A 119 27.16 -4.47 5.98
CA SER A 119 26.20 -4.49 7.08
C SER A 119 24.87 -5.19 6.72
N ALA A 120 24.53 -5.29 5.44
CA ALA A 120 23.27 -5.88 4.98
C ALA A 120 23.13 -7.36 5.35
N PRO A 121 24.12 -8.26 5.15
CA PRO A 121 24.01 -9.66 5.53
C PRO A 121 23.80 -9.85 7.04
N LEU A 122 24.51 -9.04 7.84
CA LEU A 122 24.40 -9.13 9.30
C LEU A 122 23.01 -8.68 9.79
N ARG A 123 22.44 -7.62 9.20
CA ARG A 123 21.08 -7.18 9.52
C ARG A 123 20.02 -8.17 9.08
N PHE A 124 20.19 -8.76 7.90
CA PHE A 124 19.33 -9.82 7.41
C PHE A 124 19.26 -11.02 8.36
N LEU A 125 20.42 -11.44 8.92
CA LEU A 125 20.48 -12.56 9.86
C LEU A 125 19.99 -12.20 11.27
N THR A 126 20.14 -10.95 11.70
CA THR A 126 19.84 -10.55 13.08
C THR A 126 18.46 -9.93 13.26
N HIS A 127 17.74 -9.64 12.18
CA HIS A 127 16.44 -8.93 12.16
C HIS A 127 16.42 -7.63 13.01
N LYS A 128 17.58 -7.02 13.25
CA LYS A 128 17.68 -5.80 14.06
C LYS A 128 17.50 -4.57 13.19
N SER A 129 16.46 -3.79 13.49
CA SER A 129 16.29 -2.44 12.93
C SER A 129 17.34 -1.51 13.53
N GLY A 130 18.29 -1.07 12.71
CA GLY A 130 19.25 -0.02 13.06
C GLY A 130 18.83 1.34 12.57
N LYS A 131 19.59 2.39 12.91
CA LYS A 131 19.41 3.74 12.37
C LYS A 131 19.38 3.71 10.83
N PRO A 132 18.56 4.56 10.18
CA PRO A 132 18.56 4.69 8.72
C PRO A 132 19.98 5.01 8.24
N GLN A 133 20.55 4.13 7.42
CA GLN A 133 21.84 4.38 6.76
C GLN A 133 21.61 4.57 5.27
N GLU A 134 22.46 5.37 4.66
CA GLU A 134 22.48 5.50 3.21
C GLU A 134 22.74 4.13 2.56
N ARG A 135 21.90 3.78 1.61
CA ARG A 135 21.98 2.52 0.88
C ARG A 135 22.67 2.74 -0.45
N GLY A 136 23.65 1.90 -0.72
CA GLY A 136 24.36 1.94 -1.99
C GLY A 136 23.51 1.45 -3.17
N ALA A 137 23.84 1.94 -4.34
CA ALA A 137 23.20 1.60 -5.61
C ALA A 137 23.10 0.09 -5.84
N PHE A 138 24.13 -0.66 -5.47
CA PHE A 138 24.17 -2.12 -5.64
C PHE A 138 23.05 -2.81 -4.84
N LEU A 139 22.94 -2.47 -3.57
CA LEU A 139 21.94 -3.08 -2.67
C LEU A 139 20.51 -2.73 -3.10
N ILE A 140 20.29 -1.47 -3.48
CA ILE A 140 19.00 -1.01 -3.99
C ILE A 140 18.63 -1.75 -5.28
N LYS A 141 19.58 -1.90 -6.21
CA LYS A 141 19.35 -2.59 -7.48
C LYS A 141 19.00 -4.07 -7.28
N VAL A 142 19.70 -4.76 -6.38
CA VAL A 142 19.39 -6.15 -6.03
C VAL A 142 17.99 -6.24 -5.43
N GLY A 143 17.65 -5.39 -4.45
CA GLY A 143 16.33 -5.36 -3.84
C GLY A 143 15.20 -5.10 -4.85
N LEU A 144 15.40 -4.14 -5.76
CA LEU A 144 14.43 -3.84 -6.83
C LEU A 144 14.28 -4.99 -7.83
N THR A 145 15.36 -5.69 -8.15
CA THR A 145 15.30 -6.85 -9.04
C THR A 145 14.49 -7.99 -8.42
N ILE A 146 14.69 -8.25 -7.12
CA ILE A 146 13.87 -9.22 -6.36
C ILE A 146 12.40 -8.77 -6.32
N TYR A 147 12.16 -7.49 -6.04
CA TYR A 147 10.82 -6.92 -6.01
C TYR A 147 10.09 -7.08 -7.36
N ASP A 148 10.78 -6.85 -8.47
CA ASP A 148 10.22 -7.03 -9.81
C ASP A 148 9.80 -8.49 -10.08
N THR A 149 10.48 -9.47 -9.47
CA THR A 149 10.07 -10.89 -9.64
C THR A 149 8.72 -11.16 -9.01
N PHE A 150 8.41 -10.54 -7.86
CA PHE A 150 7.10 -10.64 -7.23
C PHE A 150 6.02 -9.85 -7.95
N SER A 151 6.40 -8.75 -8.63
CA SER A 151 5.45 -7.90 -9.36
C SER A 151 5.02 -8.46 -10.72
N ARG A 152 5.70 -9.50 -11.24
CA ARG A 152 5.49 -10.04 -12.59
C ARG A 152 4.10 -10.59 -12.85
N ASP A 153 3.49 -11.24 -11.88
CA ASP A 153 2.22 -11.95 -12.06
C ASP A 153 1.02 -11.02 -12.31
N GLY A 154 1.18 -9.72 -12.08
CA GLY A 154 0.14 -8.73 -12.32
C GLY A 154 0.18 -8.06 -13.69
N GLY A 155 1.35 -7.98 -14.36
CA GLY A 155 1.52 -7.36 -15.69
C GLY A 155 1.19 -5.86 -15.80
N MET A 156 0.65 -5.26 -14.74
CA MET A 156 0.08 -3.91 -14.70
C MET A 156 1.11 -2.83 -14.32
N VAL A 157 2.23 -3.22 -13.73
CA VAL A 157 3.27 -2.30 -13.26
C VAL A 157 4.57 -2.61 -14.00
N PRO A 158 5.16 -1.64 -14.73
CA PRO A 158 6.43 -1.82 -15.41
C PRO A 158 7.58 -2.03 -14.41
N ARG A 159 8.67 -2.61 -14.92
CA ARG A 159 9.88 -2.85 -14.13
C ARG A 159 10.51 -1.53 -13.69
N HIS A 160 11.26 -1.59 -12.59
CA HIS A 160 12.04 -0.45 -12.14
C HIS A 160 13.02 0.03 -13.24
N ARG A 161 13.25 1.33 -13.27
CA ARG A 161 14.29 1.96 -14.09
C ARG A 161 15.44 2.39 -13.19
N PHE A 162 16.67 2.10 -13.61
CA PHE A 162 17.87 2.50 -12.90
C PHE A 162 18.72 3.41 -13.79
N LEU A 163 18.90 4.67 -13.37
CA LEU A 163 19.52 5.71 -14.17
C LEU A 163 20.81 6.18 -13.51
N GLY A 164 21.84 6.41 -14.34
CA GLY A 164 23.06 7.07 -13.89
C GLY A 164 22.87 8.60 -13.80
N ARG A 165 23.76 9.27 -13.07
CA ARG A 165 23.70 10.71 -12.77
C ARG A 165 23.30 11.61 -13.95
N LYS A 166 23.96 11.44 -15.11
CA LYS A 166 23.69 12.30 -16.28
C LYS A 166 22.23 12.23 -16.74
N ARG A 167 21.69 11.02 -16.83
CA ARG A 167 20.29 10.82 -17.22
C ARG A 167 19.33 11.25 -16.14
N SER A 168 19.64 10.96 -14.88
CA SER A 168 18.84 11.37 -13.74
C SER A 168 18.62 12.89 -13.67
N LEU A 169 19.71 13.66 -13.82
CA LEU A 169 19.63 15.13 -13.81
C LEU A 169 19.01 15.70 -15.10
N ALA A 170 19.08 15.00 -16.21
CA ALA A 170 18.39 15.40 -17.44
C ALA A 170 16.86 15.19 -17.36
N GLU A 171 16.42 14.08 -16.74
CA GLU A 171 15.00 13.79 -16.56
C GLU A 171 14.39 14.59 -15.39
N LEU A 172 15.15 14.81 -14.31
CA LEU A 172 14.72 15.49 -13.09
C LEU A 172 15.76 16.55 -12.67
N PRO A 173 15.76 17.74 -13.29
CA PRO A 173 16.74 18.80 -13.03
C PRO A 173 16.71 19.38 -11.60
N SER A 174 15.60 19.21 -10.88
CA SER A 174 15.41 19.66 -9.51
C SER A 174 16.09 18.77 -8.46
N LEU A 175 16.63 17.61 -8.85
CA LEU A 175 17.36 16.74 -7.92
C LEU A 175 18.70 17.34 -7.49
N ASP A 176 19.12 16.97 -6.28
CA ASP A 176 20.47 17.32 -5.78
C ASP A 176 21.55 16.89 -6.78
N PRO A 177 22.42 17.80 -7.25
CA PRO A 177 23.48 17.49 -8.20
C PRO A 177 24.52 16.47 -7.67
N ASN A 178 24.56 16.18 -6.38
CA ASN A 178 25.48 15.19 -5.78
C ASN A 178 25.00 13.74 -5.92
N ILE A 179 23.82 13.49 -6.49
CA ILE A 179 23.34 12.14 -6.75
C ILE A 179 24.28 11.40 -7.70
N LYS A 180 24.42 10.10 -7.48
CA LYS A 180 25.16 9.21 -8.40
C LYS A 180 24.22 8.45 -9.32
N TYR A 181 23.08 8.03 -8.80
CA TYR A 181 22.06 7.26 -9.52
C TYR A 181 20.66 7.67 -9.05
N THR A 182 19.65 7.29 -9.84
CA THR A 182 18.26 7.21 -9.39
C THR A 182 17.70 5.83 -9.69
N ALA A 183 16.85 5.36 -8.80
CA ALA A 183 16.01 4.20 -9.04
C ALA A 183 14.55 4.67 -9.10
N CYS A 184 13.91 4.49 -10.27
CA CYS A 184 12.52 4.83 -10.47
C CYS A 184 11.70 3.55 -10.43
N LEU A 185 10.69 3.51 -9.59
CA LEU A 185 9.74 2.40 -9.49
C LEU A 185 8.34 2.98 -9.46
N LEU A 186 7.38 2.17 -9.88
CA LEU A 186 5.98 2.56 -9.80
C LEU A 186 5.37 1.99 -8.52
N TYR A 187 4.98 2.90 -7.64
CA TYR A 187 3.99 2.65 -6.61
C TYR A 187 2.60 2.84 -7.20
N THR A 188 1.59 2.71 -6.38
CA THR A 188 0.23 3.09 -6.76
C THR A 188 -0.28 4.11 -5.76
N SER A 189 -0.99 5.11 -6.24
CA SER A 189 -1.68 6.11 -5.41
C SER A 189 -3.19 5.94 -5.55
N ASP A 190 -3.90 6.44 -4.56
CA ASP A 190 -5.33 6.68 -4.66
C ASP A 190 -5.57 7.94 -5.51
N ALA A 191 -6.52 7.90 -6.43
CA ALA A 191 -6.90 9.03 -7.28
C ALA A 191 -7.65 10.14 -6.53
N ALA A 192 -7.89 9.97 -5.23
CA ALA A 192 -8.59 10.98 -4.42
C ALA A 192 -7.77 12.26 -4.16
N ASP A 193 -6.48 12.28 -4.54
CA ASP A 193 -5.57 13.42 -4.32
C ASP A 193 -5.39 14.30 -5.60
N GLU A 194 -6.12 14.05 -6.67
CA GLU A 194 -6.23 14.91 -7.87
C GLU A 194 -7.55 15.71 -7.77
#